data_6a63f4630bc9b04c4ec0b1ca648c0144
#
_entry.id   6a63f4630bc9b04c4ec0b1ca648c0144
#
_cell.length_a   1.000
_cell.length_b   1.000
_cell.length_c   1.000
_cell.angle_alpha   90.00
_cell.angle_beta   90.00
_cell.angle_gamma   90.00
#
_symmetry.space_group_name_H-M   'P 1'
#
loop_
_entity.id
_entity.type
_entity.pdbx_description
1 polymer ?
#
loop_
_entity_poly.entity_id
_entity_poly.type
_entity_poly.pdbx_seq_one_letter_code
_entity_poly.pdbx_strand_id
1 'polypeptide(L)'
;INTYKMSDIVTQKQEIFDYVSAMLGGGMIDVELDPQHYEISLRTAFDKFRQRSDNSVEESYIFLDTVIDQNDYTLANEIVEVRKIFRRSIGSRTGGGDGGTLFEPFNLAYTNTYLLASSNMGGLATYNMFASYQELVGRMFGSFIEFKWNTTTKRLTLLQRPRAEETLLLYCYNYRPDSELLNDYLAKQWIKDYTLAKCKYMLGEARSKF
;
A
#
# COMPACT_ATOMS: atom_id res chain seq x y z
N ILE A 1 3.69 -2.08 -21.64
CA ILE A 1 3.46 -2.91 -20.45
C ILE A 1 2.09 -2.62 -19.83
N ASN A 2 1.55 -1.39 -19.95
CA ASN A 2 0.26 -1.01 -19.34
C ASN A 2 -0.99 -1.46 -20.09
N THR A 3 -0.91 -1.79 -21.37
CA THR A 3 -2.07 -2.18 -22.19
C THR A 3 -2.62 -3.56 -21.81
N TYR A 4 -1.78 -4.47 -21.38
CA TYR A 4 -2.23 -5.81 -20.94
C TYR A 4 -3.01 -5.78 -19.61
N LYS A 5 -2.63 -4.92 -18.67
CA LYS A 5 -3.34 -4.79 -17.39
C LYS A 5 -4.74 -4.18 -17.55
N MET A 6 -4.93 -3.26 -18.48
CA MET A 6 -6.22 -2.57 -18.63
C MET A 6 -7.29 -3.45 -19.30
N SER A 7 -6.92 -4.26 -20.28
CA SER A 7 -7.82 -5.25 -20.89
C SER A 7 -8.26 -6.33 -19.89
N ASP A 8 -7.36 -6.73 -19.00
CA ASP A 8 -7.60 -7.73 -17.96
C ASP A 8 -8.62 -7.25 -16.92
N ILE A 9 -8.56 -5.99 -16.48
CA ILE A 9 -9.53 -5.40 -15.53
C ILE A 9 -10.93 -5.35 -16.12
N VAL A 10 -11.08 -4.94 -17.37
CA VAL A 10 -12.39 -4.86 -18.03
C VAL A 10 -13.01 -6.25 -18.15
N THR A 11 -12.21 -7.24 -18.53
CA THR A 11 -12.65 -8.64 -18.63
C THR A 11 -13.09 -9.19 -17.27
N GLN A 12 -12.32 -8.92 -16.22
CA GLN A 12 -12.65 -9.36 -14.85
C GLN A 12 -13.93 -8.70 -14.30
N LYS A 13 -14.13 -7.40 -14.59
CA LYS A 13 -15.38 -6.72 -14.23
C LYS A 13 -16.56 -7.32 -14.98
N GLN A 14 -16.39 -7.62 -16.26
CA GLN A 14 -17.45 -8.24 -17.06
C GLN A 14 -17.82 -9.63 -16.54
N GLU A 15 -16.85 -10.46 -16.15
CA GLU A 15 -17.11 -11.74 -15.50
C GLU A 15 -17.99 -11.61 -14.24
N ILE A 16 -17.77 -10.54 -13.45
CA ILE A 16 -18.59 -10.29 -12.26
C ILE A 16 -20.00 -9.86 -12.66
N PHE A 17 -20.14 -9.02 -13.67
CA PHE A 17 -21.46 -8.58 -14.16
C PHE A 17 -22.25 -9.75 -14.74
N ASP A 18 -21.61 -10.60 -15.52
CA ASP A 18 -22.23 -11.80 -16.09
C ASP A 18 -22.68 -12.77 -14.97
N TYR A 19 -21.84 -12.97 -13.96
CA TYR A 19 -22.18 -13.76 -12.78
C TYR A 19 -23.39 -13.17 -12.04
N VAL A 20 -23.37 -11.87 -11.75
CA VAL A 20 -24.47 -11.20 -11.03
C VAL A 20 -25.75 -11.23 -11.84
N SER A 21 -25.70 -10.99 -13.15
CA SER A 21 -26.84 -11.09 -14.06
C SER A 21 -27.44 -12.50 -14.05
N ALA A 22 -26.62 -13.52 -14.19
CA ALA A 22 -27.06 -14.92 -14.13
C ALA A 22 -27.71 -15.26 -12.77
N MET A 23 -27.13 -14.80 -11.66
CA MET A 23 -27.68 -15.03 -10.31
C MET A 23 -28.99 -14.25 -10.01
N LEU A 24 -29.26 -13.20 -10.76
CA LEU A 24 -30.54 -12.46 -10.72
C LEU A 24 -31.62 -13.08 -11.61
N GLY A 25 -31.28 -14.11 -12.37
CA GLY A 25 -32.17 -14.79 -13.28
C GLY A 25 -32.07 -14.32 -14.73
N GLY A 26 -30.98 -13.66 -15.09
CA GLY A 26 -30.69 -13.26 -16.48
C GLY A 26 -30.78 -14.47 -17.43
N GLY A 27 -31.49 -14.33 -18.51
CA GLY A 27 -31.82 -15.42 -19.43
C GLY A 27 -33.04 -16.26 -19.08
N MET A 28 -33.56 -16.16 -17.85
CA MET A 28 -34.82 -16.79 -17.44
C MET A 28 -35.97 -15.78 -17.31
N ILE A 29 -35.64 -14.61 -16.76
CA ILE A 29 -36.54 -13.49 -16.58
C ILE A 29 -35.90 -12.23 -17.09
N ASP A 30 -36.69 -11.22 -17.43
CA ASP A 30 -36.18 -9.91 -17.76
C ASP A 30 -35.70 -9.21 -16.47
N VAL A 31 -34.39 -8.88 -16.44
CA VAL A 31 -33.75 -8.20 -15.33
C VAL A 31 -33.61 -6.71 -15.67
N GLU A 32 -34.45 -5.90 -15.06
CA GLU A 32 -34.54 -4.46 -15.28
C GLU A 32 -33.37 -3.67 -14.65
N LEU A 33 -32.11 -4.12 -14.89
CA LEU A 33 -30.91 -3.45 -14.43
C LEU A 33 -30.06 -3.03 -15.61
N ASP A 34 -29.82 -1.73 -15.73
CA ASP A 34 -28.86 -1.17 -16.69
C ASP A 34 -27.42 -1.45 -16.29
N PRO A 35 -26.47 -1.45 -17.22
CA PRO A 35 -25.04 -1.63 -16.95
C PRO A 35 -24.50 -0.68 -15.87
N GLN A 36 -25.04 0.54 -15.76
CA GLN A 36 -24.68 1.50 -14.71
C GLN A 36 -24.98 0.97 -13.29
N HIS A 37 -26.05 0.23 -13.11
CA HIS A 37 -26.41 -0.31 -11.79
C HIS A 37 -25.41 -1.35 -11.31
N TYR A 38 -24.88 -2.19 -12.23
CA TYR A 38 -23.82 -3.15 -11.92
C TYR A 38 -22.53 -2.44 -11.55
N GLU A 39 -22.16 -1.38 -12.30
CA GLU A 39 -20.94 -0.62 -12.02
C GLU A 39 -21.00 0.11 -10.67
N ILE A 40 -22.11 0.76 -10.35
CA ILE A 40 -22.33 1.41 -9.05
C ILE A 40 -22.26 0.39 -7.91
N SER A 41 -22.86 -0.77 -8.10
CA SER A 41 -22.83 -1.86 -7.10
C SER A 41 -21.44 -2.38 -6.87
N LEU A 42 -20.66 -2.59 -7.95
CA LEU A 42 -19.28 -3.04 -7.90
C LEU A 42 -18.38 -1.99 -7.21
N ARG A 43 -18.51 -0.71 -7.57
CA ARG A 43 -17.79 0.38 -6.92
C ARG A 43 -18.09 0.43 -5.42
N THR A 44 -19.36 0.31 -5.06
CA THR A 44 -19.77 0.26 -3.64
C THR A 44 -19.16 -0.96 -2.92
N ALA A 45 -19.02 -2.09 -3.61
CA ALA A 45 -18.38 -3.28 -3.05
C ALA A 45 -16.87 -3.04 -2.78
N PHE A 46 -16.14 -2.44 -3.71
CA PHE A 46 -14.75 -2.07 -3.50
C PHE A 46 -14.59 -1.09 -2.33
N ASP A 47 -15.41 -0.05 -2.26
CA ASP A 47 -15.35 0.93 -1.19
C ASP A 47 -15.60 0.29 0.18
N LYS A 48 -16.56 -0.63 0.26
CA LYS A 48 -16.84 -1.38 1.50
C LYS A 48 -15.73 -2.37 1.86
N PHE A 49 -15.15 -3.02 0.87
CA PHE A 49 -14.00 -3.89 1.10
C PHE A 49 -12.81 -3.11 1.66
N ARG A 50 -12.49 -1.96 1.04
CA ARG A 50 -11.41 -1.08 1.51
C ARG A 50 -11.63 -0.52 2.91
N GLN A 51 -12.89 -0.28 3.30
CA GLN A 51 -13.22 0.21 4.64
C GLN A 51 -13.08 -0.84 5.75
N ARG A 52 -13.19 -2.13 5.42
CA ARG A 52 -13.35 -3.19 6.42
C ARG A 52 -12.27 -4.26 6.40
N SER A 53 -11.52 -4.37 5.33
CA SER A 53 -10.53 -5.42 5.16
C SER A 53 -9.11 -4.86 5.19
N ASP A 54 -8.28 -5.41 6.06
CA ASP A 54 -6.85 -5.12 6.11
C ASP A 54 -6.13 -5.59 4.84
N ASN A 55 -6.68 -6.61 4.14
CA ASN A 55 -6.14 -7.09 2.86
C ASN A 55 -6.31 -6.09 1.70
N SER A 56 -6.98 -4.95 1.93
CA SER A 56 -7.11 -3.87 0.95
C SER A 56 -5.88 -2.99 0.84
N VAL A 57 -4.93 -3.16 1.76
CA VAL A 57 -3.72 -2.35 1.89
C VAL A 57 -2.51 -3.24 1.76
N GLU A 58 -1.46 -2.73 1.14
CA GLU A 58 -0.16 -3.39 1.00
C GLU A 58 0.97 -2.54 1.53
N GLU A 59 2.02 -3.19 1.99
CA GLU A 59 3.26 -2.53 2.39
C GLU A 59 4.07 -2.15 1.16
N SER A 60 4.54 -0.91 1.13
CA SER A 60 5.30 -0.37 0.01
C SER A 60 6.45 0.51 0.48
N TYR A 61 7.51 0.53 -0.30
CA TYR A 61 8.65 1.41 -0.11
C TYR A 61 8.74 2.39 -1.27
N ILE A 62 8.73 3.68 -0.96
CA ILE A 62 8.73 4.76 -1.94
C ILE A 62 9.93 5.67 -1.68
N PHE A 63 10.59 6.10 -2.75
CA PHE A 63 11.65 7.09 -2.67
C PHE A 63 11.07 8.50 -2.68
N LEU A 64 11.58 9.35 -1.80
CA LEU A 64 11.28 10.77 -1.73
C LEU A 64 12.58 11.56 -1.83
N ASP A 65 12.72 12.38 -2.86
CA ASP A 65 13.82 13.32 -2.97
C ASP A 65 13.47 14.60 -2.22
N THR A 66 14.32 14.97 -1.28
CA THR A 66 14.13 16.19 -0.48
C THR A 66 14.77 17.38 -1.17
N VAL A 67 14.12 18.54 -1.03
CA VAL A 67 14.61 19.83 -1.50
C VAL A 67 15.05 20.65 -0.28
N ILE A 68 16.13 21.42 -0.44
CA ILE A 68 16.66 22.27 0.63
C ILE A 68 15.59 23.23 1.11
N ASP A 69 15.45 23.35 2.43
CA ASP A 69 14.48 24.23 3.11
C ASP A 69 12.99 23.93 2.86
N GLN A 70 12.63 22.86 2.16
CA GLN A 70 11.25 22.44 1.97
C GLN A 70 10.85 21.39 3.00
N ASN A 71 9.81 21.66 3.78
CA ASN A 71 9.30 20.74 4.80
C ASN A 71 8.09 19.94 4.34
N ASP A 72 7.29 20.49 3.42
CA ASP A 72 6.02 19.92 3.01
C ASP A 72 6.11 19.23 1.65
N TYR A 73 5.70 17.98 1.60
CA TYR A 73 5.67 17.15 0.39
C TYR A 73 4.28 16.58 0.19
N THR A 74 3.75 16.67 -1.02
CA THR A 74 2.48 16.03 -1.37
C THR A 74 2.79 14.69 -2.02
N LEU A 75 2.28 13.61 -1.41
CA LEU A 75 2.47 12.25 -1.89
C LEU A 75 1.28 11.78 -2.75
N ALA A 76 1.42 10.63 -3.40
CA ALA A 76 0.40 10.04 -4.26
C ALA A 76 -0.88 9.71 -3.45
N ASN A 77 -2.04 9.78 -4.12
CA ASN A 77 -3.34 9.52 -3.49
C ASN A 77 -3.52 8.07 -3.01
N GLU A 78 -2.74 7.16 -3.57
CA GLU A 78 -2.76 5.73 -3.23
C GLU A 78 -2.20 5.45 -1.84
N ILE A 79 -1.38 6.37 -1.30
CA ILE A 79 -0.76 6.23 0.01
C ILE A 79 -1.80 6.47 1.10
N VAL A 80 -2.01 5.45 1.92
CA VAL A 80 -2.91 5.50 3.07
C VAL A 80 -2.22 6.11 4.27
N GLU A 81 -1.04 5.60 4.59
CA GLU A 81 -0.29 5.98 5.77
C GLU A 81 1.23 5.87 5.52
N VAL A 82 1.98 6.82 6.05
CA VAL A 82 3.44 6.75 6.13
C VAL A 82 3.82 6.29 7.53
N ARG A 83 4.53 5.18 7.63
CA ARG A 83 4.91 4.57 8.92
C ARG A 83 6.26 5.01 9.41
N LYS A 84 7.27 4.98 8.52
CA LYS A 84 8.65 5.33 8.86
C LYS A 84 9.33 6.00 7.68
N ILE A 85 10.32 6.81 8.02
CA ILE A 85 11.23 7.42 7.05
C ILE A 85 12.64 6.95 7.37
N PHE A 86 13.34 6.47 6.36
CA PHE A 86 14.71 6.01 6.48
C PHE A 86 15.66 6.88 5.65
N ARG A 87 16.76 7.24 6.25
CA ARG A 87 17.88 7.89 5.57
C ARG A 87 18.84 6.85 5.01
N ARG A 88 19.67 7.26 4.06
CA ARG A 88 20.83 6.46 3.66
C ARG A 88 21.79 6.34 4.84
N SER A 89 22.26 5.13 5.08
CA SER A 89 23.19 4.86 6.17
C SER A 89 24.52 5.58 5.95
N ILE A 90 24.97 6.34 6.93
CA ILE A 90 26.24 7.09 6.90
C ILE A 90 27.47 6.18 6.96
N GLY A 91 27.31 4.88 7.14
CA GLY A 91 28.42 3.93 7.38
C GLY A 91 28.73 2.95 6.25
N SER A 92 27.95 2.90 5.18
CA SER A 92 28.17 1.96 4.07
C SER A 92 29.06 2.55 2.99
N ARG A 93 30.30 2.90 3.36
CA ARG A 93 31.36 3.20 2.39
C ARG A 93 31.99 1.89 1.93
N THR A 94 31.40 1.23 0.98
CA THR A 94 32.11 0.27 0.14
C THR A 94 32.75 1.08 -0.99
N GLY A 95 34.07 1.27 -0.92
CA GLY A 95 35.00 1.90 -1.82
C GLY A 95 34.48 2.38 -3.17
N GLY A 96 34.25 3.67 -3.29
CA GLY A 96 33.99 4.35 -4.54
C GLY A 96 32.97 5.46 -4.37
N GLY A 97 33.41 6.62 -3.98
CA GLY A 97 32.94 7.97 -4.32
C GLY A 97 31.47 8.37 -4.08
N ASP A 98 30.54 7.47 -3.93
CA ASP A 98 29.12 7.80 -3.78
C ASP A 98 28.61 7.29 -2.44
N GLY A 99 28.05 8.19 -1.61
CA GLY A 99 27.65 7.88 -0.24
C GLY A 99 26.63 6.73 -0.20
N GLY A 100 26.88 5.80 0.69
CA GLY A 100 26.16 4.55 0.99
C GLY A 100 24.88 4.25 0.22
N THR A 101 24.88 3.19 -0.54
CA THR A 101 23.76 2.77 -1.39
C THR A 101 22.60 2.10 -0.62
N LEU A 102 22.80 1.76 0.65
CA LEU A 102 21.82 1.02 1.46
C LEU A 102 21.13 1.94 2.46
N PHE A 103 19.80 1.87 2.48
CA PHE A 103 18.96 2.49 3.50
C PHE A 103 19.04 1.70 4.82
N GLU A 104 18.82 2.39 5.93
CA GLU A 104 19.00 1.84 7.27
C GLU A 104 18.35 0.45 7.52
N PRO A 105 17.11 0.16 7.13
CA PRO A 105 16.52 -1.15 7.40
C PRO A 105 17.23 -2.29 6.67
N PHE A 106 17.69 -2.04 5.44
CA PHE A 106 18.40 -3.05 4.64
C PHE A 106 19.85 -3.22 5.08
N ASN A 107 20.48 -2.13 5.53
CA ASN A 107 21.83 -2.20 6.08
C ASN A 107 21.86 -2.99 7.39
N LEU A 108 20.87 -2.79 8.25
CA LEU A 108 20.72 -3.56 9.48
C LEU A 108 20.56 -5.06 9.18
N ALA A 109 19.70 -5.42 8.22
CA ALA A 109 19.50 -6.80 7.80
C ALA A 109 20.78 -7.43 7.24
N TYR A 110 21.55 -6.70 6.41
CA TYR A 110 22.82 -7.15 5.86
C TYR A 110 23.87 -7.36 6.95
N THR A 111 24.03 -6.40 7.86
CA THR A 111 24.96 -6.49 8.98
C THR A 111 24.62 -7.66 9.89
N ASN A 112 23.34 -7.88 10.16
CA ASN A 112 22.87 -9.01 10.96
C ASN A 112 23.15 -10.35 10.29
N THR A 113 22.90 -10.48 8.99
CA THR A 113 23.20 -11.68 8.24
C THR A 113 24.70 -11.97 8.23
N TYR A 114 25.52 -10.95 8.06
CA TYR A 114 26.98 -11.07 8.08
C TYR A 114 27.51 -11.47 9.48
N LEU A 115 27.03 -10.83 10.53
CA LEU A 115 27.42 -11.15 11.91
C LEU A 115 26.96 -12.55 12.32
N LEU A 116 25.78 -12.98 11.91
CA LEU A 116 25.26 -14.32 12.17
C LEU A 116 26.00 -15.39 11.38
N ALA A 117 26.42 -15.08 10.15
CA ALA A 117 27.15 -16.02 9.29
C ALA A 117 28.64 -16.14 9.66
N SER A 118 29.26 -15.06 10.14
CA SER A 118 30.72 -15.01 10.38
C SER A 118 31.16 -15.45 11.78
N SER A 119 30.25 -15.55 12.73
CA SER A 119 30.61 -15.94 14.10
C SER A 119 29.69 -16.99 14.67
N ASN A 120 30.25 -18.14 14.99
CA ASN A 120 29.63 -19.14 15.87
C ASN A 120 29.31 -18.61 17.28
N MET A 121 29.52 -17.32 17.54
CA MET A 121 29.38 -16.69 18.85
C MET A 121 28.19 -15.72 18.96
N GLY A 122 27.45 -15.45 17.87
CA GLY A 122 26.35 -14.48 17.87
C GLY A 122 25.00 -15.13 18.10
N GLY A 123 24.57 -15.22 19.34
CA GLY A 123 23.19 -15.61 19.65
C GLY A 123 22.18 -14.46 19.43
N LEU A 124 20.87 -14.77 19.47
CA LEU A 124 19.78 -13.81 19.37
C LEU A 124 19.91 -12.63 20.35
N ALA A 125 20.52 -12.86 21.52
CA ALA A 125 20.78 -11.82 22.51
C ALA A 125 21.80 -10.79 22.03
N THR A 126 22.86 -11.21 21.36
CA THR A 126 23.88 -10.32 20.77
C THR A 126 23.30 -9.48 19.65
N TYR A 127 22.43 -10.10 18.82
CA TYR A 127 21.66 -9.42 17.78
C TYR A 127 20.78 -8.30 18.39
N ASN A 128 20.02 -8.61 19.41
CA ASN A 128 19.07 -7.66 20.03
C ASN A 128 19.81 -6.50 20.72
N MET A 129 20.94 -6.80 21.36
CA MET A 129 21.79 -5.77 21.97
C MET A 129 22.38 -4.83 20.91
N PHE A 130 22.87 -5.36 19.78
CA PHE A 130 23.45 -4.57 18.72
C PHE A 130 22.39 -3.72 17.98
N ALA A 131 21.22 -4.28 17.71
CA ALA A 131 20.09 -3.57 17.11
C ALA A 131 19.60 -2.42 18.02
N SER A 132 19.50 -2.66 19.33
CA SER A 132 19.13 -1.63 20.31
C SER A 132 20.18 -0.54 20.43
N TYR A 133 21.45 -0.90 20.36
CA TYR A 133 22.55 0.07 20.37
C TYR A 133 22.55 0.94 19.10
N GLN A 134 22.34 0.36 17.93
CA GLN A 134 22.23 1.13 16.68
C GLN A 134 21.03 2.07 16.71
N GLU A 135 19.90 1.64 17.23
CA GLU A 135 18.72 2.48 17.39
C GLU A 135 19.02 3.67 18.34
N LEU A 136 19.70 3.42 19.45
CA LEU A 136 20.11 4.46 20.38
C LEU A 136 21.06 5.48 19.72
N VAL A 137 22.06 5.01 19.02
CA VAL A 137 23.02 5.85 18.30
C VAL A 137 22.30 6.66 17.21
N GLY A 138 21.39 6.06 16.47
CA GLY A 138 20.58 6.74 15.48
C GLY A 138 19.75 7.88 16.08
N ARG A 139 19.14 7.66 17.25
CA ARG A 139 18.41 8.72 17.98
C ARG A 139 19.34 9.83 18.45
N MET A 140 20.54 9.51 18.96
CA MET A 140 21.48 10.50 19.45
C MET A 140 22.08 11.37 18.34
N PHE A 141 22.34 10.82 17.17
CA PHE A 141 22.96 11.52 16.04
C PHE A 141 21.96 12.04 14.98
N GLY A 142 20.64 11.98 15.28
CA GLY A 142 19.62 12.59 14.44
C GLY A 142 19.39 11.87 13.11
N SER A 143 19.65 10.56 13.04
CA SER A 143 19.32 9.75 11.86
C SER A 143 17.82 9.51 11.71
N PHE A 144 17.05 9.67 12.78
CA PHE A 144 15.60 9.60 12.75
C PHE A 144 15.00 10.93 12.30
N ILE A 145 14.19 10.85 11.26
CA ILE A 145 13.43 12.00 10.76
C ILE A 145 12.03 11.91 11.37
N GLU A 146 11.72 12.89 12.20
CA GLU A 146 10.36 13.07 12.71
C GLU A 146 9.50 13.76 11.65
N PHE A 147 8.29 13.25 11.47
CA PHE A 147 7.37 13.73 10.46
C PHE A 147 5.92 13.72 10.95
N LYS A 148 5.09 14.49 10.27
CA LYS A 148 3.64 14.51 10.42
C LYS A 148 2.99 14.12 9.10
N TRP A 149 2.07 13.16 9.15
CA TRP A 149 1.29 12.72 8.00
C TRP A 149 -0.16 13.18 8.11
N ASN A 150 -0.69 13.76 7.05
CA ASN A 150 -2.10 14.08 6.92
C ASN A 150 -2.73 13.23 5.83
N THR A 151 -3.56 12.27 6.22
CA THR A 151 -4.22 11.31 5.32
C THR A 151 -5.20 11.98 4.35
N THR A 152 -5.85 13.07 4.76
CA THR A 152 -6.85 13.76 3.93
C THR A 152 -6.22 14.58 2.81
N THR A 153 -5.17 15.33 3.12
CA THR A 153 -4.48 16.20 2.16
C THR A 153 -3.30 15.52 1.47
N LYS A 154 -2.99 14.27 1.86
CA LYS A 154 -1.81 13.52 1.39
C LYS A 154 -0.50 14.28 1.55
N ARG A 155 -0.43 15.09 2.60
CA ARG A 155 0.73 15.93 2.90
C ARG A 155 1.60 15.26 3.96
N LEU A 156 2.86 15.10 3.62
CA LEU A 156 3.94 14.73 4.51
C LEU A 156 4.69 16.00 4.91
N THR A 157 4.73 16.33 6.19
CA THR A 157 5.49 17.46 6.73
C THR A 157 6.66 16.94 7.55
N LEU A 158 7.88 17.25 7.13
CA LEU A 158 9.08 16.96 7.90
C LEU A 158 9.24 18.00 9.00
N LEU A 159 9.45 17.56 10.25
CA LEU A 159 9.62 18.48 11.38
C LEU A 159 11.01 19.13 11.37
N GLN A 160 11.99 18.47 10.79
CA GLN A 160 13.35 19.00 10.60
C GLN A 160 13.50 19.51 9.17
N ARG A 161 14.11 20.68 9.00
CA ARG A 161 14.41 21.22 7.69
C ARG A 161 15.54 20.45 7.04
N PRO A 162 15.36 19.96 5.81
CA PRO A 162 16.44 19.36 5.03
C PRO A 162 17.53 20.40 4.77
N ARG A 163 18.76 20.06 5.11
CA ARG A 163 19.95 20.92 4.87
C ARG A 163 20.65 20.62 3.55
N ALA A 164 20.36 19.47 2.97
CA ALA A 164 20.89 19.00 1.71
C ALA A 164 19.81 18.27 0.92
N GLU A 165 20.00 18.16 -0.37
CA GLU A 165 19.18 17.28 -1.21
C GLU A 165 19.57 15.83 -0.91
N GLU A 166 18.63 15.07 -0.39
CA GLU A 166 18.80 13.66 -0.02
C GLU A 166 17.62 12.85 -0.55
N THR A 167 17.87 11.61 -0.96
CA THR A 167 16.81 10.65 -1.22
C THR A 167 16.47 9.91 0.06
N LEU A 168 15.23 10.03 0.50
CA LEU A 168 14.69 9.32 1.66
C LEU A 168 13.88 8.10 1.19
N LEU A 169 13.88 7.06 2.00
CA LEU A 169 13.02 5.90 1.80
C LEU A 169 11.85 5.96 2.76
N LEU A 170 10.64 6.03 2.21
CA LEU A 170 9.39 6.03 2.96
C LEU A 170 8.86 4.59 3.03
N TYR A 171 8.59 4.11 4.23
CA TYR A 171 7.82 2.89 4.46
C TYR A 171 6.36 3.27 4.62
N CYS A 172 5.53 2.87 3.66
CA CYS A 172 4.14 3.28 3.52
C CYS A 172 3.19 2.10 3.40
N TYR A 173 1.94 2.35 3.70
CA TYR A 173 0.82 1.50 3.30
C TYR A 173 0.11 2.14 2.12
N ASN A 174 -0.06 1.38 1.04
CA ASN A 174 -0.75 1.79 -0.17
C ASN A 174 -2.05 1.01 -0.32
N TYR A 175 -3.07 1.62 -0.92
CA TYR A 175 -4.24 0.86 -1.36
C TYR A 175 -3.86 -0.07 -2.51
N ARG A 176 -4.23 -1.33 -2.39
CA ARG A 176 -4.13 -2.29 -3.49
C ARG A 176 -5.03 -1.86 -4.64
N PRO A 177 -4.53 -1.87 -5.90
CA PRO A 177 -5.32 -1.53 -7.07
C PRO A 177 -6.47 -2.53 -7.28
N ASP A 178 -7.55 -2.07 -7.91
CA ASP A 178 -8.74 -2.91 -8.19
C ASP A 178 -8.39 -4.20 -8.94
N SER A 179 -7.40 -4.13 -9.84
CA SER A 179 -6.93 -5.30 -10.59
C SER A 179 -6.37 -6.41 -9.71
N GLU A 180 -5.66 -6.04 -8.66
CA GLU A 180 -5.09 -7.02 -7.73
C GLU A 180 -6.15 -7.60 -6.80
N LEU A 181 -7.09 -6.77 -6.35
CA LEU A 181 -8.21 -7.23 -5.54
C LEU A 181 -9.11 -8.22 -6.30
N LEU A 182 -9.26 -8.04 -7.62
CA LEU A 182 -10.01 -8.99 -8.45
C LEU A 182 -9.24 -10.27 -8.78
N ASN A 183 -7.91 -10.26 -8.69
CA ASN A 183 -7.07 -11.44 -8.82
C ASN A 183 -6.96 -12.26 -7.53
N ASP A 184 -7.14 -11.60 -6.38
CA ASP A 184 -7.14 -12.28 -5.10
C ASP A 184 -8.43 -13.10 -4.91
N TYR A 185 -8.27 -14.40 -4.73
CA TYR A 185 -9.39 -15.36 -4.61
C TYR A 185 -10.36 -14.98 -3.48
N LEU A 186 -9.85 -14.57 -2.32
CA LEU A 186 -10.68 -14.22 -1.17
C LEU A 186 -11.41 -12.90 -1.37
N ALA A 187 -10.71 -11.89 -1.87
CA ALA A 187 -11.29 -10.58 -2.16
C ALA A 187 -12.33 -10.66 -3.27
N LYS A 188 -12.03 -11.37 -4.37
CA LYS A 188 -12.92 -11.55 -5.53
C LYS A 188 -14.24 -12.16 -5.12
N GLN A 189 -14.24 -13.21 -4.28
CA GLN A 189 -15.45 -13.88 -3.84
C GLN A 189 -16.34 -12.92 -3.02
N TRP A 190 -15.77 -12.24 -2.05
CA TRP A 190 -16.52 -11.28 -1.25
C TRP A 190 -17.11 -10.13 -2.08
N ILE A 191 -16.32 -9.59 -3.02
CA ILE A 191 -16.75 -8.51 -3.92
C ILE A 191 -17.92 -8.97 -4.79
N LYS A 192 -17.88 -10.20 -5.33
CA LYS A 192 -18.98 -10.79 -6.11
C LYS A 192 -20.26 -10.87 -5.28
N ASP A 193 -20.19 -11.44 -4.08
CA ASP A 193 -21.34 -11.64 -3.21
C ASP A 193 -21.95 -10.31 -2.76
N TYR A 194 -21.09 -9.34 -2.42
CA TYR A 194 -21.56 -8.01 -2.02
C TYR A 194 -22.19 -7.25 -3.20
N THR A 195 -21.62 -7.34 -4.40
CA THR A 195 -22.20 -6.76 -5.63
C THR A 195 -23.56 -7.35 -5.91
N LEU A 196 -23.71 -8.67 -5.83
CA LEU A 196 -24.98 -9.36 -5.98
C LEU A 196 -26.02 -8.90 -4.96
N ALA A 197 -25.62 -8.79 -3.68
CA ALA A 197 -26.50 -8.32 -2.62
C ALA A 197 -26.98 -6.89 -2.87
N LYS A 198 -26.10 -6.00 -3.37
CA LYS A 198 -26.45 -4.62 -3.71
C LYS A 198 -27.40 -4.54 -4.90
N CYS A 199 -27.21 -5.34 -5.94
CA CYS A 199 -28.13 -5.42 -7.07
C CYS A 199 -29.52 -5.92 -6.62
N LYS A 200 -29.58 -6.97 -5.78
CA LYS A 200 -30.83 -7.44 -5.18
C LYS A 200 -31.52 -6.35 -4.35
N TYR A 201 -30.76 -5.60 -3.57
CA TYR A 201 -31.28 -4.51 -2.77
C TYR A 201 -31.89 -3.41 -3.64
N MET A 202 -31.23 -2.99 -4.70
CA MET A 202 -31.74 -1.97 -5.63
C MET A 202 -33.03 -2.43 -6.33
N LEU A 203 -33.07 -3.67 -6.80
CA LEU A 203 -34.28 -4.24 -7.39
C LEU A 203 -35.43 -4.31 -6.37
N GLY A 204 -35.15 -4.71 -5.12
CA GLY A 204 -36.12 -4.75 -4.04
C GLY A 204 -36.68 -3.37 -3.71
N GLU A 205 -35.82 -2.35 -3.64
CA GLU A 205 -36.29 -0.97 -3.42
C GLU A 205 -37.11 -0.42 -4.57
N ALA A 206 -36.72 -0.68 -5.82
CA ALA A 206 -37.49 -0.27 -6.99
C ALA A 206 -38.89 -0.91 -6.99
N ARG A 207 -38.96 -2.21 -6.75
CA ARG A 207 -40.26 -2.96 -6.72
C ARG A 207 -41.12 -2.65 -5.51
N SER A 208 -40.54 -2.27 -4.38
CA SER A 208 -41.29 -1.92 -3.16
C SER A 208 -42.05 -0.58 -3.27
N LYS A 209 -41.74 0.22 -4.27
CA LYS A 209 -42.40 1.52 -4.50
C LYS A 209 -43.64 1.41 -5.37
N PHE A 210 -43.90 0.25 -5.93
CA PHE A 210 -45.06 -0.09 -6.73
C PHE A 210 -45.90 -1.18 -6.04
#